data_b860d0a0eb807b8124c0be89c713d71d
#
_entry.id   b860d0a0eb807b8124c0be89c713d71d
#
_cell.length_a   1.000
_cell.length_b   1.000
_cell.length_c   1.000
_cell.angle_alpha   90.00
_cell.angle_beta   90.00
_cell.angle_gamma   90.00
#
_symmetry.space_group_name_H-M   'P 1'
#
loop_
_entity.id
_entity.type
_entity.pdbx_description
1 polymer ?
#
loop_
_entity_poly.entity_id
_entity_poly.type
_entity_poly.pdbx_seq_one_letter_code
_entity_poly.pdbx_strand_id
1 'polypeptide(L)'
;MAFKRIAISFVCCILVIALTSCTLPAAATSAPTPTVEWQEGMPRDGQPAFPALGQYWIIDNGCNFDIEKVKIADTMFEKLRTDGIAEVAIVCQTGIVNKGGTNDDKIWLRDWARWAKMGSTQDNRSVVWLIRPDAKTGEDSVSIELSRWLYWYTAIDYAGALKEAANYANTGDFNGALVSIARNTDEELRQLWVTHQPTPAGTVVK
;
A
#
# COMPACT_ATOMS: atom_id res chain seq x y z
N MET A 1 -47.06 19.09 83.79
CA MET A 1 -47.63 20.44 83.92
C MET A 1 -46.44 21.41 83.99
N ALA A 2 -46.37 22.35 83.21
CA ALA A 2 -45.56 23.60 83.18
C ALA A 2 -44.82 23.78 81.89
N PHE A 3 -45.42 24.58 81.04
CA PHE A 3 -44.83 25.18 79.87
C PHE A 3 -43.70 26.11 80.26
N LYS A 4 -42.49 25.97 79.61
CA LYS A 4 -41.51 26.98 79.60
C LYS A 4 -41.23 27.35 78.18
N ARG A 5 -41.61 28.56 77.80
CA ARG A 5 -41.29 29.24 76.57
C ARG A 5 -39.82 29.61 76.59
N ILE A 6 -39.09 29.24 75.56
CA ILE A 6 -37.73 29.75 75.36
C ILE A 6 -37.77 30.58 74.06
N ALA A 7 -37.40 31.85 74.24
CA ALA A 7 -37.33 32.85 73.20
C ALA A 7 -36.23 32.48 72.20
N ILE A 8 -36.58 32.54 70.94
CA ILE A 8 -35.63 32.42 69.85
C ILE A 8 -35.02 33.76 69.53
N SER A 9 -33.77 33.91 69.86
CA SER A 9 -32.96 35.07 69.49
C SER A 9 -32.47 34.90 68.06
N PHE A 10 -33.00 35.71 67.14
CA PHE A 10 -32.52 35.78 65.76
C PHE A 10 -31.18 36.53 65.74
N VAL A 11 -30.11 35.77 65.59
CA VAL A 11 -28.79 36.34 65.23
C VAL A 11 -28.68 36.24 63.72
N CYS A 12 -28.79 37.36 63.08
CA CYS A 12 -28.58 37.53 61.64
C CYS A 12 -27.09 37.47 61.35
N CYS A 13 -26.56 36.28 61.06
CA CYS A 13 -25.21 36.15 60.51
C CYS A 13 -25.28 36.41 59.00
N ILE A 14 -24.84 37.58 58.61
CA ILE A 14 -24.60 37.92 57.21
C ILE A 14 -23.33 37.15 56.81
N LEU A 15 -23.53 36.03 56.13
CA LEU A 15 -22.49 35.23 55.53
C LEU A 15 -22.13 35.91 54.18
N VAL A 16 -21.05 36.69 54.17
CA VAL A 16 -20.44 37.24 52.97
C VAL A 16 -19.78 36.02 52.26
N ILE A 17 -20.45 35.42 51.29
CA ILE A 17 -19.87 34.45 50.41
C ILE A 17 -18.98 35.19 49.40
N ALA A 18 -17.68 35.22 49.70
CA ALA A 18 -16.69 35.60 48.72
C ALA A 18 -16.68 34.56 47.60
N LEU A 19 -17.31 34.85 46.48
CA LEU A 19 -17.19 34.09 45.24
C LEU A 19 -15.78 34.27 44.71
N THR A 20 -14.86 33.42 45.20
CA THR A 20 -13.59 33.20 44.49
C THR A 20 -13.93 32.49 43.18
N SER A 21 -14.03 33.28 42.11
CA SER A 21 -14.06 32.76 40.75
C SER A 21 -12.78 32.00 40.49
N CYS A 22 -12.80 30.67 40.69
CA CYS A 22 -11.79 29.80 40.10
C CYS A 22 -11.93 29.92 38.59
N THR A 23 -11.15 30.77 37.98
CA THR A 23 -10.88 30.71 36.55
C THR A 23 -10.11 29.42 36.33
N LEU A 24 -10.84 28.36 35.91
CA LEU A 24 -10.23 27.19 35.31
C LEU A 24 -9.36 27.66 34.16
N PRO A 25 -8.07 27.28 34.11
CA PRO A 25 -7.27 27.59 32.95
C PRO A 25 -8.01 27.00 31.75
N ALA A 26 -8.36 27.84 30.77
CA ALA A 26 -8.92 27.38 29.52
C ALA A 26 -8.01 26.27 29.01
N ALA A 27 -8.55 25.05 28.88
CA ALA A 27 -7.84 23.97 28.26
C ALA A 27 -7.35 24.50 26.91
N ALA A 28 -6.04 24.56 26.74
CA ALA A 28 -5.43 24.95 25.49
C ALA A 28 -6.00 24.01 24.46
N THR A 29 -6.95 24.51 23.66
CA THR A 29 -7.47 23.80 22.50
C THR A 29 -6.25 23.61 21.61
N SER A 30 -5.68 22.41 21.62
CA SER A 30 -4.59 22.08 20.71
C SER A 30 -5.15 22.38 19.32
N ALA A 31 -4.48 23.28 18.62
CA ALA A 31 -4.81 23.56 17.22
C ALA A 31 -4.91 22.21 16.50
N PRO A 32 -5.94 21.99 15.68
CA PRO A 32 -6.03 20.74 14.93
C PRO A 32 -4.74 20.58 14.16
N THR A 33 -4.05 19.47 14.39
CA THR A 33 -2.86 19.09 13.62
C THR A 33 -3.32 19.14 12.15
N PRO A 34 -2.65 19.91 11.28
CA PRO A 34 -3.06 20.00 9.89
C PRO A 34 -3.05 18.57 9.33
N THR A 35 -4.24 18.07 9.01
CA THR A 35 -4.38 16.82 8.28
C THR A 35 -3.82 17.10 6.90
N VAL A 36 -2.62 16.62 6.62
CA VAL A 36 -2.06 16.70 5.26
C VAL A 36 -3.03 15.93 4.38
N GLU A 37 -3.78 16.66 3.55
CA GLU A 37 -4.67 16.07 2.59
C GLU A 37 -3.80 15.27 1.60
N TRP A 38 -4.05 13.95 1.52
CA TRP A 38 -3.28 13.09 0.63
C TRP A 38 -3.45 13.58 -0.81
N GLN A 39 -2.35 13.94 -1.44
CA GLN A 39 -2.32 14.32 -2.85
C GLN A 39 -1.92 13.11 -3.68
N GLU A 40 -2.63 12.87 -4.76
CA GLU A 40 -2.27 11.80 -5.71
C GLU A 40 -0.82 11.99 -6.17
N GLY A 41 0.00 10.95 -6.02
CA GLY A 41 1.43 11.02 -6.32
C GLY A 41 2.35 11.26 -5.12
N MET A 42 1.80 11.30 -3.90
CA MET A 42 2.59 11.33 -2.68
C MET A 42 2.39 10.06 -1.85
N PRO A 43 3.46 9.50 -1.26
CA PRO A 43 3.32 8.43 -0.29
C PRO A 43 2.61 8.94 0.97
N ARG A 44 1.92 8.04 1.67
CA ARG A 44 1.26 8.36 2.94
C ARG A 44 2.30 8.67 4.01
N ASP A 45 1.90 9.43 5.04
CA ASP A 45 2.77 9.82 6.14
C ASP A 45 3.50 8.61 6.75
N GLY A 46 4.83 8.75 6.84
CA GLY A 46 5.73 7.74 7.38
C GLY A 46 6.08 6.61 6.42
N GLN A 47 5.62 6.67 5.18
CA GLN A 47 6.01 5.74 4.12
C GLN A 47 7.18 6.30 3.29
N PRO A 48 8.02 5.43 2.67
CA PRO A 48 9.10 5.89 1.81
C PRO A 48 8.57 6.60 0.56
N ALA A 49 9.36 7.54 0.05
CA ALA A 49 9.07 8.21 -1.21
C ALA A 49 8.92 7.21 -2.37
N PHE A 50 8.10 7.56 -3.35
CA PHE A 50 7.94 6.74 -4.54
C PHE A 50 9.20 6.82 -5.42
N PRO A 51 9.86 5.69 -5.70
CA PRO A 51 10.97 5.66 -6.61
C PRO A 51 10.49 5.89 -8.05
N ALA A 52 11.22 6.72 -8.79
CA ALA A 52 10.94 6.93 -10.21
C ALA A 52 11.23 5.68 -11.03
N LEU A 53 10.43 5.43 -12.08
CA LEU A 53 10.78 4.48 -13.12
C LEU A 53 12.06 4.95 -13.79
N GLY A 54 13.06 4.05 -13.85
CA GLY A 54 14.34 4.28 -14.51
C GLY A 54 14.33 3.83 -15.97
N GLN A 55 15.47 3.34 -16.42
CA GLN A 55 15.64 2.75 -17.75
C GLN A 55 14.91 1.40 -17.86
N TYR A 56 14.75 0.68 -16.75
CA TYR A 56 14.16 -0.64 -16.67
C TYR A 56 12.83 -0.61 -15.93
N TRP A 57 11.99 -1.60 -16.18
CA TRP A 57 10.75 -1.87 -15.43
C TRP A 57 11.01 -2.47 -14.04
N ILE A 58 12.27 -2.52 -13.64
CA ILE A 58 12.72 -3.07 -12.38
C ILE A 58 13.43 -1.96 -11.61
N ILE A 59 12.93 -1.68 -10.42
CA ILE A 59 13.45 -0.66 -9.53
C ILE A 59 14.11 -1.36 -8.36
N ASP A 60 15.39 -1.08 -8.15
CA ASP A 60 16.17 -1.61 -7.05
C ASP A 60 16.46 -0.53 -6.00
N ASN A 61 15.73 -0.56 -4.90
CA ASN A 61 15.96 0.31 -3.77
C ASN A 61 16.18 -0.52 -2.50
N GLY A 62 17.20 -1.41 -2.56
CA GLY A 62 17.67 -2.18 -1.41
C GLY A 62 17.87 -3.68 -1.59
N CYS A 63 17.53 -4.27 -2.75
CA CYS A 63 17.73 -5.70 -3.01
C CYS A 63 19.12 -6.04 -3.55
N ASN A 64 19.82 -5.07 -4.15
CA ASN A 64 21.10 -5.26 -4.83
C ASN A 64 21.01 -6.32 -5.95
N PHE A 65 20.08 -6.13 -6.87
CA PHE A 65 19.88 -7.05 -7.98
C PHE A 65 21.10 -7.13 -8.89
N ASP A 66 21.38 -8.32 -9.37
CA ASP A 66 22.35 -8.57 -10.43
C ASP A 66 21.84 -7.93 -11.73
N ILE A 67 22.65 -7.07 -12.34
CA ILE A 67 22.28 -6.32 -13.53
C ILE A 67 21.94 -7.21 -14.74
N GLU A 68 22.56 -8.38 -14.88
CA GLU A 68 22.23 -9.30 -15.96
C GLU A 68 20.87 -9.95 -15.75
N LYS A 69 20.50 -10.25 -14.49
CA LYS A 69 19.16 -10.74 -14.17
C LYS A 69 18.09 -9.66 -14.36
N VAL A 70 18.42 -8.40 -14.02
CA VAL A 70 17.55 -7.25 -14.31
C VAL A 70 17.29 -7.14 -15.81
N LYS A 71 18.30 -7.19 -16.65
CA LYS A 71 18.15 -7.14 -18.11
C LYS A 71 17.29 -8.27 -18.68
N ILE A 72 17.46 -9.49 -18.17
CA ILE A 72 16.67 -10.64 -18.58
C ILE A 72 15.18 -10.42 -18.24
N ALA A 73 14.90 -10.05 -16.99
CA ALA A 73 13.54 -9.81 -16.53
C ALA A 73 12.88 -8.61 -17.27
N ASP A 74 13.64 -7.53 -17.46
CA ASP A 74 13.18 -6.37 -18.20
C ASP A 74 12.84 -6.69 -19.66
N THR A 75 13.64 -7.55 -20.31
CA THR A 75 13.35 -8.03 -21.67
C THR A 75 12.02 -8.79 -21.74
N MET A 76 11.72 -9.60 -20.73
CA MET A 76 10.43 -10.31 -20.65
C MET A 76 9.26 -9.32 -20.50
N PHE A 77 9.41 -8.32 -19.63
CA PHE A 77 8.38 -7.32 -19.39
C PHE A 77 8.15 -6.40 -20.59
N GLU A 78 9.24 -5.95 -21.23
CA GLU A 78 9.14 -5.17 -22.46
C GLU A 78 8.43 -5.98 -23.57
N LYS A 79 8.67 -7.29 -23.63
CA LYS A 79 7.98 -8.16 -24.58
C LYS A 79 6.49 -8.31 -24.26
N LEU A 80 6.09 -8.45 -22.99
CA LEU A 80 4.68 -8.43 -22.60
C LEU A 80 4.01 -7.12 -23.00
N ARG A 81 4.69 -6.00 -22.83
CA ARG A 81 4.20 -4.68 -23.21
C ARG A 81 4.06 -4.55 -24.72
N THR A 82 5.07 -4.92 -25.50
CA THR A 82 5.06 -4.82 -26.96
C THR A 82 4.08 -5.77 -27.62
N ASP A 83 3.84 -6.93 -27.01
CA ASP A 83 2.81 -7.90 -27.44
C ASP A 83 1.39 -7.43 -27.04
N GLY A 84 1.25 -6.29 -26.38
CA GLY A 84 -0.04 -5.72 -25.99
C GLY A 84 -0.74 -6.46 -24.84
N ILE A 85 -0.01 -7.26 -24.07
CA ILE A 85 -0.57 -8.10 -23.00
C ILE A 85 -0.76 -7.29 -21.72
N ALA A 86 0.33 -6.79 -21.16
CA ALA A 86 0.33 -6.00 -19.93
C ALA A 86 1.63 -5.19 -19.77
N GLU A 87 1.58 -4.15 -18.95
CA GLU A 87 2.78 -3.53 -18.37
C GLU A 87 3.10 -4.19 -17.04
N VAL A 88 4.32 -4.65 -16.87
CA VAL A 88 4.78 -5.31 -15.64
C VAL A 88 5.95 -4.56 -15.05
N ALA A 89 5.94 -4.35 -13.74
CA ALA A 89 7.08 -3.78 -13.02
C ALA A 89 7.37 -4.55 -11.73
N ILE A 90 8.64 -4.53 -11.32
CA ILE A 90 9.08 -5.00 -10.00
C ILE A 90 9.69 -3.82 -9.27
N VAL A 91 9.26 -3.60 -8.04
CA VAL A 91 9.82 -2.60 -7.13
C VAL A 91 10.41 -3.33 -5.94
N CYS A 92 11.72 -3.21 -5.76
CA CYS A 92 12.33 -3.52 -4.47
C CYS A 92 12.37 -2.24 -3.64
N GLN A 93 11.77 -2.25 -2.44
CA GLN A 93 11.69 -1.08 -1.58
C GLN A 93 11.84 -1.44 -0.12
N THR A 94 12.77 -0.74 0.56
CA THR A 94 12.92 -0.76 2.02
C THR A 94 12.12 0.34 2.70
N GLY A 95 11.92 0.20 4.00
CA GLY A 95 11.33 1.25 4.84
C GLY A 95 9.81 1.36 4.77
N ILE A 96 9.13 0.42 4.11
CA ILE A 96 7.66 0.38 4.14
C ILE A 96 7.21 -0.11 5.51
N VAL A 97 6.42 0.71 6.20
CA VAL A 97 5.95 0.45 7.55
C VAL A 97 4.51 -0.04 7.52
N ASN A 98 4.30 -1.31 7.93
CA ASN A 98 2.96 -1.84 8.19
C ASN A 98 2.52 -1.45 9.61
N LYS A 99 1.45 -0.67 9.72
CA LYS A 99 0.89 -0.23 11.00
C LYS A 99 -0.16 -1.24 11.46
N GLY A 100 0.28 -2.23 12.27
CA GLY A 100 -0.62 -3.07 13.06
C GLY A 100 -1.77 -3.76 12.29
N GLY A 101 -1.45 -4.70 11.40
CA GLY A 101 -2.46 -5.49 10.68
C GLY A 101 -3.08 -4.82 9.46
N THR A 102 -2.54 -3.69 9.04
CA THR A 102 -2.90 -3.02 7.79
C THR A 102 -2.04 -3.57 6.64
N ASN A 103 -2.62 -3.63 5.44
CA ASN A 103 -1.88 -3.97 4.22
C ASN A 103 -1.24 -2.70 3.63
N ASP A 104 -0.46 -1.96 4.44
CA ASP A 104 0.12 -0.69 4.01
C ASP A 104 1.10 -0.86 2.85
N ASP A 105 1.78 -2.00 2.76
CA ASP A 105 2.62 -2.38 1.63
C ASP A 105 1.84 -2.47 0.32
N LYS A 106 0.66 -3.11 0.32
CA LYS A 106 -0.21 -3.21 -0.86
C LYS A 106 -0.80 -1.85 -1.23
N ILE A 107 -1.16 -1.05 -0.23
CA ILE A 107 -1.64 0.31 -0.44
C ILE A 107 -0.54 1.16 -1.06
N TRP A 108 0.68 1.11 -0.51
CA TRP A 108 1.84 1.83 -1.04
C TRP A 108 2.12 1.42 -2.50
N LEU A 109 2.12 0.11 -2.80
CA LEU A 109 2.37 -0.41 -4.12
C LEU A 109 1.33 0.07 -5.15
N ARG A 110 0.04 0.03 -4.77
CA ARG A 110 -1.05 0.54 -5.60
C ARG A 110 -0.92 2.03 -5.86
N ASP A 111 -0.59 2.81 -4.84
CA ASP A 111 -0.46 4.25 -4.95
C ASP A 111 0.78 4.61 -5.79
N TRP A 112 1.88 3.83 -5.67
CA TRP A 112 3.04 3.93 -6.55
C TRP A 112 2.67 3.61 -8.01
N ALA A 113 1.96 2.51 -8.26
CA ALA A 113 1.55 2.11 -9.62
C ALA A 113 0.71 3.19 -10.31
N ARG A 114 -0.17 3.86 -9.58
CA ARG A 114 -0.95 4.99 -10.08
C ARG A 114 -0.06 6.20 -10.40
N TRP A 115 0.83 6.53 -9.50
CA TRP A 115 1.78 7.62 -9.70
C TRP A 115 2.69 7.37 -10.92
N ALA A 116 3.19 6.16 -11.08
CA ALA A 116 4.00 5.74 -12.22
C ALA A 116 3.18 5.58 -13.52
N LYS A 117 1.84 5.75 -13.45
CA LYS A 117 0.89 5.59 -14.57
C LYS A 117 0.97 4.21 -15.22
N MET A 118 1.19 3.17 -14.41
CA MET A 118 1.24 1.79 -14.87
C MET A 118 -0.05 1.39 -15.59
N GLY A 119 0.09 0.72 -16.73
CA GLY A 119 -1.04 0.29 -17.56
C GLY A 119 -1.57 1.36 -18.52
N SER A 120 -1.06 2.59 -18.48
CA SER A 120 -1.58 3.70 -19.28
C SER A 120 -1.51 3.46 -20.80
N THR A 121 -0.56 2.64 -21.26
CA THR A 121 -0.37 2.30 -22.68
C THR A 121 -1.00 0.97 -23.07
N GLN A 122 -1.53 0.21 -22.11
CA GLN A 122 -2.08 -1.14 -22.29
C GLN A 122 -3.52 -1.27 -21.77
N ASP A 123 -4.38 -0.30 -22.05
CA ASP A 123 -5.79 -0.29 -21.63
C ASP A 123 -5.96 -0.56 -20.11
N ASN A 124 -5.09 0.02 -19.29
CA ASN A 124 -5.01 -0.18 -17.84
C ASN A 124 -4.74 -1.65 -17.43
N ARG A 125 -4.03 -2.41 -18.24
CA ARG A 125 -3.53 -3.73 -17.87
C ARG A 125 -2.12 -3.58 -17.30
N SER A 126 -2.00 -3.73 -15.98
CA SER A 126 -0.69 -3.71 -15.31
C SER A 126 -0.62 -4.70 -14.15
N VAL A 127 0.59 -5.21 -13.95
CA VAL A 127 0.97 -6.04 -12.82
C VAL A 127 2.18 -5.40 -12.17
N VAL A 128 2.09 -5.13 -10.88
CA VAL A 128 3.22 -4.58 -10.13
C VAL A 128 3.53 -5.47 -8.95
N TRP A 129 4.79 -5.85 -8.85
CA TRP A 129 5.32 -6.64 -7.76
C TRP A 129 6.15 -5.76 -6.83
N LEU A 130 6.05 -6.03 -5.54
CA LEU A 130 6.87 -5.43 -4.50
C LEU A 130 7.70 -6.52 -3.82
N ILE A 131 9.01 -6.28 -3.70
CA ILE A 131 9.91 -7.08 -2.85
C ILE A 131 10.36 -6.19 -1.69
N ARG A 132 10.20 -6.68 -0.47
CA ARG A 132 10.57 -5.98 0.76
C ARG A 132 11.74 -6.70 1.44
N PRO A 133 12.98 -6.24 1.25
CA PRO A 133 14.14 -6.91 1.83
C PRO A 133 14.24 -6.75 3.36
N ASP A 134 13.53 -5.79 3.92
CA ASP A 134 13.45 -5.50 5.35
C ASP A 134 12.16 -5.99 6.02
N ALA A 135 11.36 -6.83 5.33
CA ALA A 135 10.15 -7.40 5.91
C ALA A 135 10.48 -8.20 7.18
N LYS A 136 9.72 -7.94 8.25
CA LYS A 136 9.89 -8.63 9.52
C LYS A 136 9.22 -10.01 9.46
N THR A 137 9.63 -10.89 10.37
CA THR A 137 8.98 -12.19 10.54
C THR A 137 7.47 -12.03 10.73
N GLY A 138 6.69 -12.69 9.89
CA GLY A 138 5.23 -12.59 9.87
C GLY A 138 4.66 -11.48 8.99
N GLU A 139 5.49 -10.68 8.33
CA GLU A 139 5.08 -9.75 7.28
C GLU A 139 5.30 -10.36 5.89
N ASP A 140 4.53 -9.91 4.91
CA ASP A 140 4.73 -10.30 3.52
C ASP A 140 6.03 -9.67 2.98
N SER A 141 6.98 -10.52 2.57
CA SER A 141 8.22 -10.09 1.91
C SER A 141 8.02 -9.80 0.42
N VAL A 142 6.94 -10.32 -0.16
CA VAL A 142 6.55 -10.08 -1.55
C VAL A 142 5.06 -9.78 -1.60
N SER A 143 4.68 -8.76 -2.35
CA SER A 143 3.28 -8.38 -2.59
C SER A 143 3.07 -8.12 -4.07
N ILE A 144 1.80 -8.19 -4.50
CA ILE A 144 1.39 -7.95 -5.88
C ILE A 144 0.16 -7.04 -5.91
N GLU A 145 0.11 -6.16 -6.90
CA GLU A 145 -1.06 -5.34 -7.22
C GLU A 145 -1.40 -5.49 -8.70
N LEU A 146 -2.68 -5.67 -8.99
CA LEU A 146 -3.22 -5.86 -10.33
C LEU A 146 -4.14 -4.71 -10.69
N SER A 147 -4.04 -4.23 -11.91
CA SER A 147 -5.02 -3.28 -12.42
C SER A 147 -6.39 -3.95 -12.67
N ARG A 148 -7.45 -3.12 -12.73
CA ARG A 148 -8.82 -3.60 -12.90
C ARG A 148 -9.05 -4.44 -14.16
N TRP A 149 -8.30 -4.19 -15.24
CA TRP A 149 -8.46 -4.88 -16.51
C TRP A 149 -7.78 -6.24 -16.55
N LEU A 150 -7.05 -6.60 -15.47
CA LEU A 150 -6.55 -7.95 -15.23
C LEU A 150 -7.38 -8.70 -14.19
N TYR A 151 -8.68 -8.36 -14.05
CA TYR A 151 -9.58 -9.03 -13.11
C TYR A 151 -9.71 -10.54 -13.34
N TRP A 152 -9.42 -11.00 -14.55
CA TRP A 152 -9.36 -12.42 -14.91
C TRP A 152 -8.05 -13.10 -14.44
N TYR A 153 -7.02 -12.32 -14.09
CA TYR A 153 -5.82 -12.80 -13.43
C TYR A 153 -6.08 -12.85 -11.93
N THR A 154 -6.72 -13.92 -11.49
CA THR A 154 -7.23 -14.05 -10.13
C THR A 154 -6.13 -14.37 -9.12
N ALA A 155 -6.45 -14.32 -7.82
CA ALA A 155 -5.53 -14.72 -6.76
C ALA A 155 -5.07 -16.19 -6.89
N ILE A 156 -5.82 -17.03 -7.59
CA ILE A 156 -5.46 -18.42 -7.84
C ILE A 156 -4.32 -18.48 -8.86
N ASP A 157 -4.38 -17.68 -9.91
CA ASP A 157 -3.42 -17.70 -11.01
C ASP A 157 -2.01 -17.26 -10.55
N TYR A 158 -1.91 -16.22 -9.73
CA TYR A 158 -0.61 -15.76 -9.26
C TYR A 158 -0.16 -16.31 -7.89
N ALA A 159 -0.99 -17.08 -7.20
CA ALA A 159 -0.66 -17.57 -5.86
C ALA A 159 0.60 -18.46 -5.84
N GLY A 160 0.80 -19.24 -6.90
CA GLY A 160 2.01 -20.06 -7.08
C GLY A 160 3.26 -19.21 -7.22
N ALA A 161 3.21 -18.21 -8.10
CA ALA A 161 4.30 -17.26 -8.34
C ALA A 161 4.64 -16.46 -7.08
N LEU A 162 3.62 -15.97 -6.36
CA LEU A 162 3.80 -15.24 -5.10
C LEU A 162 4.49 -16.09 -4.04
N LYS A 163 4.07 -17.34 -3.87
CA LYS A 163 4.66 -18.27 -2.90
C LYS A 163 6.12 -18.59 -3.24
N GLU A 164 6.42 -18.85 -4.51
CA GLU A 164 7.79 -19.15 -4.96
C GLU A 164 8.70 -17.93 -4.73
N ALA A 165 8.28 -16.75 -5.15
CA ALA A 165 9.04 -15.52 -4.97
C ALA A 165 9.27 -15.19 -3.48
N ALA A 166 8.25 -15.36 -2.63
CA ALA A 166 8.36 -15.17 -1.19
C ALA A 166 9.35 -16.16 -0.54
N ASN A 167 9.41 -17.42 -1.01
CA ASN A 167 10.39 -18.38 -0.51
C ASN A 167 11.82 -17.90 -0.77
N TYR A 168 12.12 -17.37 -1.97
CA TYR A 168 13.44 -16.79 -2.27
C TYR A 168 13.70 -15.53 -1.42
N ALA A 169 12.77 -14.61 -1.37
CA ALA A 169 12.91 -13.35 -0.63
C ALA A 169 13.14 -13.58 0.87
N ASN A 170 12.43 -14.53 1.48
CA ASN A 170 12.56 -14.89 2.89
C ASN A 170 13.91 -15.49 3.27
N THR A 171 14.65 -16.04 2.29
CA THR A 171 16.03 -16.53 2.47
C THR A 171 17.08 -15.48 2.11
N GLY A 172 16.67 -14.28 1.69
CA GLY A 172 17.56 -13.21 1.24
C GLY A 172 18.04 -13.37 -0.21
N ASP A 173 17.54 -14.36 -0.95
CA ASP A 173 17.82 -14.52 -2.38
C ASP A 173 16.88 -13.65 -3.22
N PHE A 174 17.09 -12.34 -3.20
CA PHE A 174 16.27 -11.39 -3.96
C PHE A 174 16.45 -11.55 -5.47
N ASN A 175 17.60 -12.05 -5.90
CA ASN A 175 17.83 -12.37 -7.31
C ASN A 175 17.03 -13.58 -7.77
N GLY A 176 16.88 -14.59 -6.92
CA GLY A 176 15.98 -15.71 -7.15
C GLY A 176 14.52 -15.26 -7.21
N ALA A 177 14.10 -14.39 -6.28
CA ALA A 177 12.77 -13.81 -6.29
C ALA A 177 12.49 -13.02 -7.58
N LEU A 178 13.41 -12.15 -8.02
CA LEU A 178 13.30 -11.40 -9.26
C LEU A 178 13.06 -12.30 -10.48
N VAL A 179 13.93 -13.33 -10.64
CA VAL A 179 13.84 -14.24 -11.80
C VAL A 179 12.56 -15.08 -11.74
N SER A 180 12.19 -15.57 -10.56
CA SER A 180 10.94 -16.31 -10.35
C SER A 180 9.71 -15.48 -10.71
N ILE A 181 9.63 -14.24 -10.24
CA ILE A 181 8.55 -13.31 -10.59
C ILE A 181 8.50 -13.10 -12.11
N ALA A 182 9.63 -12.77 -12.74
CA ALA A 182 9.66 -12.46 -14.15
C ALA A 182 9.19 -13.64 -15.01
N ARG A 183 9.73 -14.82 -14.74
CA ARG A 183 9.38 -16.04 -15.47
C ARG A 183 7.90 -16.40 -15.30
N ASN A 184 7.45 -16.51 -14.05
CA ASN A 184 6.08 -16.93 -13.78
C ASN A 184 5.06 -15.93 -14.31
N THR A 185 5.34 -14.62 -14.18
CA THR A 185 4.44 -13.57 -14.70
C THR A 185 4.37 -13.62 -16.23
N ASP A 186 5.49 -13.78 -16.93
CA ASP A 186 5.49 -13.89 -18.41
C ASP A 186 4.72 -15.11 -18.87
N GLU A 187 5.00 -16.29 -18.30
CA GLU A 187 4.35 -17.55 -18.67
C GLU A 187 2.84 -17.50 -18.41
N GLU A 188 2.42 -17.09 -17.22
CA GLU A 188 1.01 -17.07 -16.82
C GLU A 188 0.21 -16.02 -17.61
N LEU A 189 0.74 -14.82 -17.79
CA LEU A 189 0.05 -13.78 -18.56
C LEU A 189 -0.10 -14.17 -20.03
N ARG A 190 0.89 -14.81 -20.64
CA ARG A 190 0.78 -15.29 -22.03
C ARG A 190 -0.24 -16.40 -22.16
N GLN A 191 -0.23 -17.36 -21.25
CA GLN A 191 -1.20 -18.45 -21.24
C GLN A 191 -2.65 -17.92 -21.12
N LEU A 192 -2.87 -17.02 -20.17
CA LEU A 192 -4.18 -16.42 -19.93
C LEU A 192 -4.61 -15.50 -21.08
N TRP A 193 -3.69 -14.77 -21.68
CA TRP A 193 -3.96 -13.89 -22.81
C TRP A 193 -4.54 -14.64 -23.98
N VAL A 194 -4.03 -15.83 -24.30
CA VAL A 194 -4.57 -16.69 -25.39
C VAL A 194 -6.03 -17.05 -25.13
N THR A 195 -6.42 -17.25 -23.88
CA THR A 195 -7.79 -17.68 -23.52
C THR A 195 -8.76 -16.52 -23.32
N HIS A 196 -8.26 -15.31 -23.07
CA HIS A 196 -9.06 -14.13 -22.71
C HIS A 196 -8.95 -12.98 -23.71
N GLN A 197 -8.38 -13.22 -24.89
CA GLN A 197 -8.35 -12.19 -25.92
C GLN A 197 -9.78 -11.71 -26.22
N PRO A 198 -10.00 -10.39 -26.29
CA PRO A 198 -11.29 -9.90 -26.74
C PRO A 198 -11.57 -10.47 -28.15
N THR A 199 -12.70 -11.13 -28.32
CA THR A 199 -13.11 -11.60 -29.64
C THR A 199 -13.10 -10.40 -30.57
N PRO A 200 -12.39 -10.45 -31.73
CA PRO A 200 -12.38 -9.34 -32.67
C PRO A 200 -13.83 -8.94 -32.98
N ALA A 201 -14.17 -7.68 -32.76
CA ALA A 201 -15.47 -7.14 -33.09
C ALA A 201 -15.69 -7.33 -34.60
N GLY A 202 -16.45 -8.35 -35.02
CA GLY A 202 -16.74 -8.61 -36.41
C GLY A 202 -16.85 -10.09 -36.83
N THR A 203 -16.47 -11.03 -35.96
CA THR A 203 -16.69 -12.45 -36.29
C THR A 203 -18.10 -12.85 -35.86
N VAL A 204 -19.10 -12.46 -36.66
CA VAL A 204 -20.43 -13.07 -36.58
C VAL A 204 -20.25 -14.50 -37.06
N VAL A 205 -20.22 -15.46 -36.15
CA VAL A 205 -20.33 -16.87 -36.47
C VAL A 205 -21.74 -17.06 -37.04
N LYS A 206 -21.82 -17.27 -38.35
CA LYS A 206 -23.06 -17.62 -39.03
C LYS A 206 -23.42 -19.08 -38.76
#